data_9b6e4e3a4de93c0f532a5ea695275a9b
#
_entry.id   9b6e4e3a4de93c0f532a5ea695275a9b
#
_cell.length_a   1.000
_cell.length_b   1.000
_cell.length_c   1.000
_cell.angle_alpha   90.00
_cell.angle_beta   90.00
_cell.angle_gamma   90.00
#
_symmetry.space_group_name_H-M   'P 1'
#
loop_
_entity.id
_entity.type
_entity.pdbx_description
1 polymer ?
#
loop_
_entity_poly.entity_id
_entity_poly.type
_entity_poly.pdbx_seq_one_letter_code
_entity_poly.pdbx_strand_id
1 'polypeptide(L)'
;MDRIYRVRQATGSRHAVERDGKLYWMRGDVFAEYGIGDEIPDGGKLQFLAPVDPSIVVCIGLNYKDHAAEMNKKLPEEPLVFLKPRSAVVGPDEEIRLPSWAGRIEHESEMAIVIGKRASRVSAASAMDYVLGLTCFNDVTARELQAKDVQYSRAKGFDTFSPIGPCVAVGLDPSALDVECWVNAERRQHSNTRELIFRVPYLIEHISRFMTLNPGDIIPTGTPSGVGPLRPGDRVMVKVQGIGTLGNPCVAG
;
A
#
# COMPACT_ATOMS: atom_id res chain seq x y z
N MET A 1 6.59 9.34 16.72
CA MET A 1 6.28 8.35 15.68
C MET A 1 7.20 8.61 14.49
N ASP A 2 7.93 7.59 14.07
CA ASP A 2 8.85 7.71 12.95
C ASP A 2 8.11 7.46 11.64
N ARG A 3 8.46 8.24 10.58
CA ARG A 3 8.10 7.94 9.21
C ARG A 3 9.36 7.66 8.43
N ILE A 4 9.42 6.49 7.81
CA ILE A 4 10.59 6.03 7.07
C ILE A 4 10.34 6.23 5.58
N TYR A 5 11.20 7.00 4.95
CA TYR A 5 11.22 7.28 3.52
C TYR A 5 12.40 6.58 2.86
N ARG A 6 12.28 6.28 1.58
CA ARG A 6 13.39 5.83 0.74
C ARG A 6 13.67 6.92 -0.30
N VAL A 7 14.90 7.41 -0.32
CA VAL A 7 15.30 8.57 -1.11
C VAL A 7 16.32 8.13 -2.17
N ARG A 8 16.09 8.54 -3.41
CA ARG A 8 17.04 8.30 -4.52
C ARG A 8 18.36 9.04 -4.26
N GLN A 9 19.45 8.37 -4.54
CA GLN A 9 20.80 8.93 -4.52
C GLN A 9 21.41 8.87 -5.93
N ALA A 10 22.55 9.51 -6.14
CA ALA A 10 23.28 9.41 -7.40
C ALA A 10 23.60 7.94 -7.76
N THR A 11 23.88 7.12 -6.75
CA THR A 11 24.03 5.67 -6.89
C THR A 11 23.10 4.98 -5.89
N GLY A 12 22.02 4.35 -6.41
CA GLY A 12 21.07 3.58 -5.58
C GLY A 12 20.09 4.44 -4.77
N SER A 13 19.83 4.04 -3.53
CA SER A 13 18.89 4.70 -2.62
C SER A 13 19.35 4.61 -1.17
N ARG A 14 18.85 5.51 -0.33
CA ARG A 14 19.09 5.53 1.11
C ARG A 14 17.79 5.79 1.86
N HIS A 15 17.63 5.19 3.04
CA HIS A 15 16.50 5.49 3.90
C HIS A 15 16.75 6.79 4.68
N ALA A 16 15.65 7.52 4.91
CA ALA A 16 15.57 8.69 5.76
C ALA A 16 14.43 8.50 6.77
N VAL A 17 14.59 9.06 7.96
CA VAL A 17 13.59 9.03 9.04
C VAL A 17 13.10 10.44 9.29
N GLU A 18 11.80 10.65 9.21
CA GLU A 18 11.17 11.86 9.72
C GLU A 18 10.80 11.63 11.19
N ARG A 19 11.29 12.50 12.06
CA ARG A 19 10.95 12.55 13.48
C ARG A 19 10.78 14.00 13.90
N ASP A 20 9.66 14.30 14.57
CA ASP A 20 9.32 15.64 15.05
C ASP A 20 9.36 16.73 13.97
N GLY A 21 8.92 16.37 12.75
CA GLY A 21 8.83 17.27 11.59
C GLY A 21 10.17 17.53 10.89
N LYS A 22 11.25 16.86 11.27
CA LYS A 22 12.55 16.95 10.64
C LYS A 22 12.96 15.63 10.01
N LEU A 23 13.66 15.71 8.89
CA LEU A 23 14.12 14.56 8.13
C LEU A 23 15.62 14.31 8.38
N TYR A 24 15.98 13.07 8.66
CA TYR A 24 17.34 12.63 8.96
C TYR A 24 17.74 11.45 8.11
N TRP A 25 19.00 11.35 7.75
CA TRP A 25 19.50 10.11 7.16
C TRP A 25 19.47 8.98 8.17
N MET A 26 18.95 7.83 7.75
CA MET A 26 18.99 6.62 8.57
C MET A 26 20.41 6.06 8.66
N ARG A 27 20.81 5.60 9.85
CA ARG A 27 21.99 4.74 10.08
C ARG A 27 21.49 3.34 10.41
N GLY A 28 22.17 2.31 9.88
CA GLY A 28 21.78 0.92 10.09
C GLY A 28 20.82 0.40 9.02
N ASP A 29 20.02 -0.60 9.36
CA ASP A 29 19.11 -1.32 8.48
C ASP A 29 17.66 -1.13 8.93
N VAL A 30 16.77 -0.77 7.99
CA VAL A 30 15.35 -0.54 8.24
C VAL A 30 14.64 -1.78 8.82
N PHE A 31 15.13 -2.99 8.54
CA PHE A 31 14.57 -4.25 9.02
C PHE A 31 15.29 -4.83 10.25
N ALA A 32 16.26 -4.10 10.78
CA ALA A 32 16.99 -4.46 12.00
C ALA A 32 16.99 -3.28 12.99
N GLU A 33 18.14 -2.99 13.57
CA GLU A 33 18.30 -1.77 14.36
C GLU A 33 18.70 -0.60 13.47
N TYR A 34 17.96 0.50 13.59
CA TYR A 34 18.31 1.75 12.93
C TYR A 34 18.42 2.91 13.93
N GLY A 35 19.27 3.84 13.60
CA GLY A 35 19.43 5.09 14.32
C GLY A 35 19.26 6.30 13.42
N ILE A 36 19.18 7.47 14.05
CA ILE A 36 19.14 8.76 13.39
C ILE A 36 20.56 9.23 13.11
N GLY A 37 20.83 9.58 11.86
CA GLY A 37 22.08 10.20 11.42
C GLY A 37 21.98 11.71 11.30
N ASP A 38 22.63 12.25 10.27
CA ASP A 38 22.67 13.68 10.04
C ASP A 38 21.32 14.21 9.52
N GLU A 39 20.92 15.39 9.97
CA GLU A 39 19.73 16.08 9.50
C GLU A 39 19.86 16.38 8.00
N ILE A 40 18.80 16.15 7.26
CA ILE A 40 18.72 16.51 5.84
C ILE A 40 18.19 17.95 5.78
N PRO A 41 18.95 18.92 5.28
CA PRO A 41 18.51 20.30 5.24
C PRO A 41 17.24 20.50 4.42
N ASP A 42 16.35 21.38 4.90
CA ASP A 42 15.20 21.83 4.12
C ASP A 42 15.62 22.51 2.82
N GLY A 43 14.85 22.26 1.73
CA GLY A 43 15.05 22.90 0.43
C GLY A 43 15.79 22.05 -0.61
N GLY A 44 16.25 20.84 -0.26
CA GLY A 44 16.72 19.88 -1.24
C GLY A 44 15.56 19.26 -2.03
N LYS A 45 15.65 19.20 -3.37
CA LYS A 45 14.71 18.39 -4.17
C LYS A 45 15.00 16.91 -3.96
N LEU A 46 14.36 16.32 -2.94
CA LEU A 46 14.45 14.88 -2.72
C LEU A 46 13.48 14.14 -3.64
N GLN A 47 13.95 13.09 -4.29
CA GLN A 47 13.10 12.16 -5.01
C GLN A 47 12.82 10.97 -4.09
N PHE A 48 11.57 10.86 -3.65
CA PHE A 48 11.10 9.73 -2.87
C PHE A 48 10.78 8.55 -3.78
N LEU A 49 11.16 7.37 -3.33
CA LEU A 49 10.89 6.08 -3.99
C LEU A 49 9.84 5.31 -3.21
N ALA A 50 9.36 4.19 -3.75
CA ALA A 50 8.66 3.19 -2.97
C ALA A 50 9.43 2.93 -1.67
N PRO A 51 8.81 3.07 -0.49
CA PRO A 51 9.54 3.08 0.79
C PRO A 51 10.22 1.75 1.12
N VAL A 52 9.73 0.66 0.54
CA VAL A 52 10.31 -0.68 0.59
C VAL A 52 10.31 -1.31 -0.80
N ASP A 53 11.06 -2.40 -0.96
CA ASP A 53 11.17 -3.16 -2.21
C ASP A 53 10.69 -4.60 -1.94
N PRO A 54 9.38 -4.88 -2.00
CA PRO A 54 8.80 -6.15 -1.61
C PRO A 54 9.23 -7.29 -2.53
N SER A 55 9.41 -8.49 -1.97
CA SER A 55 9.56 -9.70 -2.78
C SER A 55 8.20 -10.13 -3.34
N ILE A 56 7.13 -9.84 -2.61
CA ILE A 56 5.75 -10.13 -2.99
C ILE A 56 4.79 -9.10 -2.39
N VAL A 57 3.68 -8.85 -3.09
CA VAL A 57 2.53 -8.08 -2.60
C VAL A 57 1.36 -9.04 -2.45
N VAL A 58 0.91 -9.26 -1.21
CA VAL A 58 -0.17 -10.20 -0.84
C VAL A 58 -1.43 -9.43 -0.53
N CYS A 59 -2.32 -9.27 -1.49
CA CYS A 59 -3.51 -8.44 -1.39
C CYS A 59 -4.71 -9.18 -0.83
N ILE A 60 -5.61 -8.42 -0.19
CA ILE A 60 -6.88 -8.92 0.38
C ILE A 60 -8.05 -8.31 -0.38
N GLY A 61 -8.84 -9.15 -1.04
CA GLY A 61 -10.07 -8.75 -1.71
C GLY A 61 -11.26 -8.68 -0.76
N LEU A 62 -12.19 -7.74 -1.03
CA LEU A 62 -13.47 -7.59 -0.32
C LEU A 62 -13.33 -7.60 1.22
N ASN A 63 -12.57 -6.68 1.76
CA ASN A 63 -12.30 -6.62 3.21
C ASN A 63 -12.92 -5.41 3.93
N TYR A 64 -13.77 -4.62 3.26
CA TYR A 64 -14.54 -3.53 3.88
C TYR A 64 -16.02 -3.82 3.82
N LYS A 65 -16.74 -3.61 4.95
CA LYS A 65 -18.19 -3.83 5.05
C LYS A 65 -18.99 -2.93 4.13
N ASP A 66 -18.61 -1.66 4.02
CA ASP A 66 -19.22 -0.67 3.13
C ASP A 66 -19.04 -1.06 1.65
N HIS A 67 -17.85 -1.55 1.25
CA HIS A 67 -17.61 -2.03 -0.12
C HIS A 67 -18.39 -3.31 -0.43
N ALA A 68 -18.49 -4.25 0.53
CA ALA A 68 -19.34 -5.44 0.37
C ALA A 68 -20.80 -5.06 0.15
N ALA A 69 -21.32 -4.07 0.91
CA ALA A 69 -22.68 -3.54 0.75
C ALA A 69 -22.89 -2.87 -0.62
N GLU A 70 -21.94 -2.02 -1.07
CA GLU A 70 -21.97 -1.38 -2.40
C GLU A 70 -22.07 -2.42 -3.53
N MET A 71 -21.31 -3.51 -3.42
CA MET A 71 -21.30 -4.60 -4.40
C MET A 71 -22.45 -5.60 -4.24
N ASN A 72 -23.35 -5.41 -3.25
CA ASN A 72 -24.41 -6.35 -2.89
C ASN A 72 -23.89 -7.78 -2.66
N LYS A 73 -22.71 -7.92 -2.05
CA LYS A 73 -22.08 -9.20 -1.73
C LYS A 73 -22.23 -9.55 -0.26
N LYS A 74 -22.34 -10.85 0.04
CA LYS A 74 -22.24 -11.36 1.41
C LYS A 74 -20.82 -11.13 1.93
N LEU A 75 -20.71 -10.92 3.24
CA LEU A 75 -19.39 -10.86 3.89
C LEU A 75 -18.69 -12.22 3.71
N PRO A 76 -17.40 -12.22 3.32
CA PRO A 76 -16.64 -13.46 3.18
C PRO A 76 -16.40 -14.12 4.55
N GLU A 77 -16.35 -15.44 4.58
CA GLU A 77 -16.02 -16.22 5.79
C GLU A 77 -14.51 -16.25 6.06
N GLU A 78 -13.69 -16.15 4.99
CA GLU A 78 -12.24 -16.11 5.04
C GLU A 78 -11.69 -15.03 4.11
N PRO A 79 -10.47 -14.51 4.36
CA PRO A 79 -9.82 -13.53 3.49
C PRO A 79 -9.63 -14.08 2.07
N LEU A 80 -10.10 -13.35 1.06
CA LEU A 80 -9.78 -13.62 -0.34
C LEU A 80 -8.37 -13.10 -0.63
N VAL A 81 -7.42 -14.01 -0.78
CA VAL A 81 -6.01 -13.67 -1.01
C VAL A 81 -5.66 -13.75 -2.49
N PHE A 82 -4.97 -12.73 -3.00
CA PHE A 82 -4.36 -12.75 -4.33
C PHE A 82 -3.01 -12.04 -4.32
N LEU A 83 -2.22 -12.25 -5.37
CA LEU A 83 -0.84 -11.77 -5.43
C LEU A 83 -0.68 -10.75 -6.55
N LYS A 84 0.17 -9.74 -6.31
CA LYS A 84 0.65 -8.83 -7.36
C LYS A 84 2.18 -8.96 -7.48
N PRO A 85 2.71 -8.91 -8.71
CA PRO A 85 4.14 -9.06 -8.93
C PRO A 85 4.90 -7.82 -8.45
N ARG A 86 6.17 -8.00 -8.10
CA ARG A 86 7.09 -6.91 -7.76
C ARG A 86 7.22 -5.87 -8.88
N SER A 87 7.15 -6.28 -10.14
CA SER A 87 7.21 -5.38 -11.31
C SER A 87 6.08 -4.36 -11.36
N ALA A 88 4.96 -4.63 -10.67
CA ALA A 88 3.85 -3.68 -10.58
C ALA A 88 4.10 -2.50 -9.64
N VAL A 89 5.12 -2.60 -8.76
CA VAL A 89 5.37 -1.60 -7.70
C VAL A 89 6.00 -0.33 -8.27
N VAL A 90 5.40 0.80 -7.89
CA VAL A 90 5.92 2.16 -8.14
C VAL A 90 5.80 3.01 -6.88
N GLY A 91 6.66 4.02 -6.76
CA GLY A 91 6.70 4.94 -5.63
C GLY A 91 5.86 6.20 -5.84
N PRO A 92 5.99 7.17 -4.91
CA PRO A 92 5.36 8.48 -5.03
C PRO A 92 5.80 9.20 -6.30
N ASP A 93 4.84 9.90 -6.94
CA ASP A 93 5.02 10.69 -8.17
C ASP A 93 5.46 9.89 -9.41
N GLU A 94 5.65 8.58 -9.31
CA GLU A 94 5.86 7.72 -10.48
C GLU A 94 4.53 7.49 -11.22
N GLU A 95 4.60 7.30 -12.53
CA GLU A 95 3.43 7.18 -13.43
C GLU A 95 2.68 5.87 -13.23
N ILE A 96 1.33 5.94 -13.23
CA ILE A 96 0.46 4.79 -13.47
C ILE A 96 0.16 4.75 -14.96
N ARG A 97 0.60 3.71 -15.64
CA ARG A 97 0.41 3.54 -17.09
C ARG A 97 -0.86 2.76 -17.37
N LEU A 98 -1.80 3.39 -18.07
CA LEU A 98 -3.12 2.85 -18.35
C LEU A 98 -3.15 2.24 -19.75
N PRO A 99 -3.01 0.89 -19.91
CA PRO A 99 -3.01 0.26 -21.21
C PRO A 99 -4.41 0.32 -21.84
N SER A 100 -4.52 0.89 -23.05
CA SER A 100 -5.79 1.15 -23.72
C SER A 100 -6.61 -0.11 -24.03
N TRP A 101 -5.95 -1.25 -24.19
CA TRP A 101 -6.59 -2.54 -24.48
C TRP A 101 -7.16 -3.26 -23.24
N ALA A 102 -6.84 -2.79 -22.02
CA ALA A 102 -7.24 -3.45 -20.79
C ALA A 102 -8.65 -3.07 -20.30
N GLY A 103 -9.36 -2.22 -21.05
CA GLY A 103 -10.70 -1.74 -20.69
C GLY A 103 -10.65 -0.69 -19.57
N ARG A 104 -11.67 -0.66 -18.72
CA ARG A 104 -11.79 0.31 -17.63
C ARG A 104 -10.82 0.00 -16.49
N ILE A 105 -9.92 0.94 -16.21
CA ILE A 105 -8.97 0.86 -15.10
C ILE A 105 -9.46 1.72 -13.96
N GLU A 106 -9.45 1.19 -12.74
CA GLU A 106 -9.98 1.85 -11.54
C GLU A 106 -8.94 1.92 -10.43
N HIS A 107 -9.10 2.95 -9.58
CA HIS A 107 -8.35 3.09 -8.32
C HIS A 107 -9.00 2.28 -7.20
N GLU A 108 -8.19 1.80 -6.28
CA GLU A 108 -8.61 1.18 -5.02
C GLU A 108 -7.67 1.64 -3.90
N SER A 109 -8.12 2.59 -3.10
CA SER A 109 -7.30 3.17 -2.02
C SER A 109 -7.29 2.25 -0.80
N GLU A 110 -6.09 1.96 -0.28
CA GLU A 110 -5.91 1.01 0.81
C GLU A 110 -4.85 1.49 1.81
N MET A 111 -5.00 1.07 3.06
CA MET A 111 -3.90 0.94 3.99
C MET A 111 -3.18 -0.38 3.71
N ALA A 112 -1.85 -0.38 3.75
CA ALA A 112 -1.07 -1.59 3.61
C ALA A 112 -0.11 -1.80 4.79
N ILE A 113 0.05 -3.07 5.19
CA ILE A 113 0.97 -3.52 6.22
C ILE A 113 2.33 -3.76 5.58
N VAL A 114 3.40 -3.27 6.19
CA VAL A 114 4.78 -3.59 5.80
C VAL A 114 5.35 -4.57 6.81
N ILE A 115 5.77 -5.74 6.35
CA ILE A 115 6.38 -6.77 7.19
C ILE A 115 7.80 -6.35 7.58
N GLY A 116 8.11 -6.44 8.87
CA GLY A 116 9.42 -6.07 9.43
C GLY A 116 10.32 -7.26 9.76
N LYS A 117 9.72 -8.43 10.04
CA LYS A 117 10.44 -9.65 10.41
C LYS A 117 9.86 -10.84 9.65
N ARG A 118 10.69 -11.85 9.38
CA ARG A 118 10.23 -13.08 8.73
C ARG A 118 9.09 -13.72 9.53
N ALA A 119 7.91 -13.82 8.94
CA ALA A 119 6.69 -14.32 9.55
C ALA A 119 6.25 -15.64 8.86
N SER A 120 6.16 -16.71 9.65
CA SER A 120 5.68 -18.03 9.22
C SER A 120 4.96 -18.69 10.38
N ARG A 121 3.68 -19.03 10.20
CA ARG A 121 2.80 -19.62 11.23
C ARG A 121 2.70 -18.75 12.50
N VAL A 122 2.54 -17.45 12.30
CA VAL A 122 2.43 -16.46 13.36
C VAL A 122 1.00 -16.46 13.91
N SER A 123 0.84 -16.42 15.23
CA SER A 123 -0.49 -16.24 15.84
C SER A 123 -0.96 -14.77 15.76
N ALA A 124 -2.27 -14.55 15.74
CA ALA A 124 -2.82 -13.19 15.77
C ALA A 124 -2.35 -12.39 17.00
N ALA A 125 -2.15 -13.06 18.14
CA ALA A 125 -1.68 -12.41 19.37
C ALA A 125 -0.27 -11.81 19.26
N SER A 126 0.61 -12.38 18.43
CA SER A 126 1.99 -11.93 18.22
C SER A 126 2.19 -11.25 16.86
N ALA A 127 1.16 -11.12 16.04
CA ALA A 127 1.26 -10.66 14.65
C ALA A 127 1.89 -9.26 14.54
N MET A 128 1.55 -8.34 15.44
CA MET A 128 2.06 -6.97 15.42
C MET A 128 3.57 -6.87 15.67
N ASP A 129 4.19 -7.86 16.30
CA ASP A 129 5.66 -7.93 16.50
C ASP A 129 6.44 -8.14 15.20
N TYR A 130 5.74 -8.54 14.13
CA TYR A 130 6.28 -8.79 12.80
C TYR A 130 6.06 -7.63 11.83
N VAL A 131 5.35 -6.58 12.26
CA VAL A 131 5.04 -5.41 11.45
C VAL A 131 6.13 -4.35 11.63
N LEU A 132 6.70 -3.86 10.53
CA LEU A 132 7.55 -2.67 10.53
C LEU A 132 6.70 -1.41 10.72
N GLY A 133 5.60 -1.32 9.99
CA GLY A 133 4.70 -0.18 10.02
C GLY A 133 3.65 -0.26 8.92
N LEU A 134 3.01 0.87 8.65
CA LEU A 134 1.91 1.00 7.69
C LEU A 134 2.28 1.97 6.57
N THR A 135 1.73 1.74 5.37
CA THR A 135 1.91 2.62 4.20
C THR A 135 0.59 2.78 3.44
N CYS A 136 0.49 3.78 2.56
CA CYS A 136 -0.62 3.85 1.61
C CYS A 136 -0.35 2.94 0.42
N PHE A 137 -1.42 2.43 -0.17
CA PHE A 137 -1.39 1.56 -1.34
C PHE A 137 -2.56 1.89 -2.28
N ASN A 138 -2.34 1.78 -3.58
CA ASN A 138 -3.40 1.85 -4.59
C ASN A 138 -3.44 0.53 -5.35
N ASP A 139 -4.50 -0.26 -5.15
CA ASP A 139 -4.68 -1.54 -5.85
C ASP A 139 -5.33 -1.31 -7.23
N VAL A 140 -4.56 -0.71 -8.14
CA VAL A 140 -5.04 -0.39 -9.50
C VAL A 140 -5.51 -1.64 -10.21
N THR A 141 -6.71 -1.57 -10.81
CA THR A 141 -7.44 -2.73 -11.30
C THR A 141 -8.01 -2.50 -12.70
N ALA A 142 -7.69 -3.39 -13.66
CA ALA A 142 -8.37 -3.48 -14.95
C ALA A 142 -9.70 -4.26 -14.76
N ARG A 143 -10.78 -3.53 -14.57
CA ARG A 143 -12.06 -4.08 -14.05
C ARG A 143 -12.72 -5.11 -14.98
N GLU A 144 -12.63 -4.91 -16.29
CA GLU A 144 -13.21 -5.84 -17.26
C GLU A 144 -12.43 -7.16 -17.30
N LEU A 145 -11.10 -7.10 -17.13
CA LEU A 145 -10.28 -8.31 -17.02
C LEU A 145 -10.53 -9.03 -15.71
N GLN A 146 -10.74 -8.29 -14.61
CA GLN A 146 -11.10 -8.89 -13.32
C GLN A 146 -12.43 -9.66 -13.39
N ALA A 147 -13.42 -9.13 -14.12
CA ALA A 147 -14.71 -9.81 -14.31
C ALA A 147 -14.60 -11.04 -15.23
N LYS A 148 -13.67 -11.01 -16.16
CA LYS A 148 -13.46 -12.08 -17.15
C LYS A 148 -12.61 -13.24 -16.59
N ASP A 149 -11.59 -12.91 -15.81
CA ASP A 149 -10.63 -13.89 -15.32
C ASP A 149 -11.09 -14.47 -13.97
N VAL A 150 -10.90 -15.75 -13.76
CA VAL A 150 -11.19 -16.41 -12.48
C VAL A 150 -10.19 -15.95 -11.40
N GLN A 151 -8.95 -15.65 -11.78
CA GLN A 151 -7.88 -15.17 -10.90
C GLN A 151 -7.53 -13.72 -11.24
N TYR A 152 -7.21 -12.92 -10.22
CA TYR A 152 -6.98 -11.48 -10.38
C TYR A 152 -5.59 -11.11 -10.90
N SER A 153 -4.67 -12.09 -11.08
CA SER A 153 -3.27 -11.85 -11.41
C SER A 153 -3.07 -10.94 -12.63
N ARG A 154 -3.78 -11.17 -13.73
CA ARG A 154 -3.69 -10.33 -14.93
C ARG A 154 -4.36 -8.97 -14.71
N ALA A 155 -5.54 -8.94 -14.12
CA ALA A 155 -6.31 -7.71 -13.94
C ALA A 155 -5.63 -6.69 -13.02
N LYS A 156 -4.80 -7.16 -12.09
CA LYS A 156 -4.16 -6.37 -11.03
C LYS A 156 -2.63 -6.35 -11.09
N GLY A 157 -2.02 -7.19 -11.96
CA GLY A 157 -0.57 -7.40 -12.03
C GLY A 157 0.15 -6.65 -13.14
N PHE A 158 -0.48 -5.67 -13.80
CA PHE A 158 0.21 -4.82 -14.77
C PHE A 158 1.35 -4.04 -14.12
N ASP A 159 2.40 -3.77 -14.87
CA ASP A 159 3.44 -2.83 -14.45
C ASP A 159 2.79 -1.52 -14.01
N THR A 160 3.29 -0.91 -12.93
CA THR A 160 2.79 0.33 -12.31
C THR A 160 1.45 0.25 -11.57
N PHE A 161 0.80 -0.92 -11.49
CA PHE A 161 -0.52 -1.06 -10.85
C PHE A 161 -0.45 -1.25 -9.32
N SER A 162 0.71 -1.10 -8.70
CA SER A 162 0.91 -1.19 -7.25
C SER A 162 1.65 0.02 -6.69
N PRO A 163 1.10 1.24 -6.80
CA PRO A 163 1.67 2.41 -6.11
C PRO A 163 1.71 2.21 -4.60
N ILE A 164 2.87 2.49 -3.97
CA ILE A 164 3.08 2.42 -2.52
C ILE A 164 3.83 3.65 -2.00
N GLY A 165 3.52 4.07 -0.78
CA GLY A 165 4.18 5.20 -0.13
C GLY A 165 3.22 6.13 0.62
N PRO A 166 3.62 7.36 0.91
CA PRO A 166 4.92 7.97 0.64
C PRO A 166 6.03 7.47 1.56
N CYS A 167 5.67 6.86 2.68
CA CYS A 167 6.57 6.39 3.73
C CYS A 167 6.03 5.14 4.42
N VAL A 168 6.81 4.55 5.31
CA VAL A 168 6.34 3.60 6.32
C VAL A 168 6.18 4.34 7.64
N ALA A 169 4.97 4.41 8.18
CA ALA A 169 4.67 4.95 9.50
C ALA A 169 4.85 3.86 10.57
N VAL A 170 5.84 4.02 11.43
CA VAL A 170 6.22 3.03 12.46
C VAL A 170 5.42 3.25 13.73
N GLY A 171 4.85 2.18 14.30
CA GLY A 171 4.12 2.26 15.57
C GLY A 171 2.73 2.90 15.48
N LEU A 172 2.19 3.07 14.29
CA LEU A 172 0.82 3.56 14.09
C LEU A 172 -0.18 2.41 14.34
N ASP A 173 -1.22 2.68 15.14
CA ASP A 173 -2.30 1.71 15.38
C ASP A 173 -3.22 1.62 14.14
N PRO A 174 -3.36 0.43 13.51
CA PRO A 174 -4.19 0.26 12.32
C PRO A 174 -5.69 0.22 12.57
N SER A 175 -6.15 0.30 13.81
CA SER A 175 -7.54 -0.07 14.17
C SER A 175 -8.61 0.94 13.77
N ALA A 176 -8.25 2.23 13.63
CA ALA A 176 -9.21 3.32 13.42
C ALA A 176 -8.62 4.49 12.62
N LEU A 177 -8.07 4.22 11.44
CA LEU A 177 -7.47 5.22 10.54
C LEU A 177 -8.44 5.56 9.41
N ASP A 178 -8.58 6.85 9.10
CA ASP A 178 -9.30 7.27 7.90
C ASP A 178 -8.51 6.93 6.64
N VAL A 179 -9.23 6.41 5.63
CA VAL A 179 -8.70 6.04 4.31
C VAL A 179 -9.50 6.80 3.26
N GLU A 180 -8.79 7.59 2.44
CA GLU A 180 -9.38 8.42 1.41
C GLU A 180 -8.74 8.16 0.04
N CYS A 181 -9.54 8.28 -1.03
CA CYS A 181 -9.04 8.44 -2.39
C CYS A 181 -9.53 9.76 -2.99
N TRP A 182 -8.63 10.44 -3.67
CA TRP A 182 -8.92 11.63 -4.45
C TRP A 182 -8.47 11.44 -5.89
N VAL A 183 -9.31 11.77 -6.85
CA VAL A 183 -8.93 11.86 -8.26
C VAL A 183 -9.05 13.32 -8.65
N ASN A 184 -7.92 13.94 -8.97
CA ASN A 184 -7.79 15.38 -9.14
C ASN A 184 -8.26 16.12 -7.87
N ALA A 185 -9.28 16.96 -7.95
CA ALA A 185 -9.84 17.70 -6.82
C ALA A 185 -11.06 17.01 -6.17
N GLU A 186 -11.47 15.84 -6.66
CA GLU A 186 -12.69 15.15 -6.21
C GLU A 186 -12.37 13.98 -5.29
N ARG A 187 -12.96 13.96 -4.09
CA ARG A 187 -12.88 12.82 -3.18
C ARG A 187 -13.81 11.71 -3.65
N ARG A 188 -13.25 10.55 -3.97
CA ARG A 188 -13.96 9.36 -4.49
C ARG A 188 -14.26 8.34 -3.41
N GLN A 189 -13.28 8.08 -2.53
CA GLN A 189 -13.45 7.12 -1.44
C GLN A 189 -13.20 7.82 -0.10
N HIS A 190 -13.98 7.43 0.92
CA HIS A 190 -13.76 7.84 2.30
C HIS A 190 -14.39 6.80 3.23
N SER A 191 -13.55 6.16 4.02
CA SER A 191 -13.95 5.20 5.03
C SER A 191 -12.93 5.16 6.16
N ASN A 192 -13.06 4.21 7.07
CA ASN A 192 -12.17 4.05 8.21
C ASN A 192 -11.81 2.58 8.40
N THR A 193 -10.58 2.27 8.80
CA THR A 193 -10.11 0.89 9.00
C THR A 193 -10.90 0.10 10.05
N ARG A 194 -11.72 0.76 10.87
CA ARG A 194 -12.70 0.09 11.75
C ARG A 194 -13.72 -0.76 10.98
N GLU A 195 -13.96 -0.45 9.69
CA GLU A 195 -14.87 -1.16 8.81
C GLU A 195 -14.26 -2.41 8.18
N LEU A 196 -12.97 -2.68 8.45
CA LEU A 196 -12.32 -3.92 8.02
C LEU A 196 -13.06 -5.14 8.58
N ILE A 197 -13.39 -6.10 7.69
CA ILE A 197 -14.00 -7.38 8.02
C ILE A 197 -12.96 -8.24 8.76
N PHE A 198 -11.79 -8.38 8.19
CA PHE A 198 -10.64 -9.07 8.78
C PHE A 198 -9.58 -8.05 9.19
N ARG A 199 -9.26 -8.00 10.48
CA ARG A 199 -8.30 -7.05 11.04
C ARG A 199 -6.86 -7.49 10.82
N VAL A 200 -5.92 -6.54 10.91
CA VAL A 200 -4.48 -6.73 10.66
C VAL A 200 -3.89 -7.98 11.34
N PRO A 201 -4.08 -8.23 12.64
CA PRO A 201 -3.48 -9.41 13.28
C PRO A 201 -3.97 -10.72 12.66
N TYR A 202 -5.26 -10.81 12.34
CA TYR A 202 -5.84 -12.00 11.71
C TYR A 202 -5.33 -12.21 10.28
N LEU A 203 -5.18 -11.13 9.50
CA LEU A 203 -4.62 -11.23 8.14
C LEU A 203 -3.21 -11.83 8.15
N ILE A 204 -2.35 -11.37 9.05
CA ILE A 204 -0.97 -11.89 9.19
C ILE A 204 -1.00 -13.37 9.63
N GLU A 205 -1.84 -13.71 10.62
CA GLU A 205 -2.02 -15.11 11.04
C GLU A 205 -2.48 -15.97 9.86
N HIS A 206 -3.54 -15.56 9.16
CA HIS A 206 -4.13 -16.31 8.06
C HIS A 206 -3.12 -16.55 6.93
N ILE A 207 -2.45 -15.51 6.45
CA ILE A 207 -1.48 -15.61 5.36
C ILE A 207 -0.26 -16.44 5.78
N SER A 208 0.28 -16.21 6.97
CA SER A 208 1.49 -16.90 7.44
C SER A 208 1.31 -18.39 7.69
N ARG A 209 0.07 -18.90 7.69
CA ARG A 209 -0.22 -20.35 7.76
C ARG A 209 0.22 -21.10 6.52
N PHE A 210 0.09 -20.50 5.33
CA PHE A 210 0.37 -21.16 4.05
C PHE A 210 1.51 -20.51 3.25
N MET A 211 1.93 -19.28 3.62
CA MET A 211 2.97 -18.52 2.93
C MET A 211 3.91 -17.87 3.94
N THR A 212 5.21 -17.96 3.72
CA THR A 212 6.18 -17.20 4.50
C THR A 212 6.23 -15.77 3.98
N LEU A 213 6.09 -14.80 4.88
CA LEU A 213 6.28 -13.38 4.60
C LEU A 213 7.70 -12.98 5.02
N ASN A 214 8.39 -12.22 4.20
CA ASN A 214 9.74 -11.73 4.45
C ASN A 214 9.73 -10.23 4.80
N PRO A 215 10.78 -9.72 5.45
CA PRO A 215 10.94 -8.27 5.66
C PRO A 215 10.80 -7.51 4.35
N GLY A 216 9.97 -6.46 4.35
CA GLY A 216 9.65 -5.66 3.18
C GLY A 216 8.45 -6.12 2.36
N ASP A 217 7.95 -7.35 2.56
CA ASP A 217 6.70 -7.78 1.92
C ASP A 217 5.52 -6.95 2.41
N ILE A 218 4.51 -6.79 1.55
CA ILE A 218 3.40 -5.87 1.77
C ILE A 218 2.08 -6.64 1.74
N ILE A 219 1.20 -6.28 2.68
CA ILE A 219 -0.18 -6.79 2.70
C ILE A 219 -1.14 -5.58 2.59
N PRO A 220 -1.61 -5.20 1.39
CA PRO A 220 -2.76 -4.32 1.21
C PRO A 220 -4.00 -4.95 1.84
N THR A 221 -4.75 -4.14 2.60
CA THR A 221 -5.80 -4.65 3.50
C THR A 221 -7.20 -4.64 2.91
N GLY A 222 -7.33 -4.29 1.65
CA GLY A 222 -8.62 -4.11 0.97
C GLY A 222 -9.04 -2.64 0.90
N THR A 223 -9.91 -2.34 -0.07
CA THR A 223 -10.40 -1.00 -0.37
C THR A 223 -11.82 -0.78 0.13
N PRO A 224 -12.19 0.43 0.57
CA PRO A 224 -13.57 0.82 0.87
C PRO A 224 -14.40 1.09 -0.38
N SER A 225 -15.68 1.40 -0.21
CA SER A 225 -16.61 1.82 -1.27
C SER A 225 -16.13 3.08 -2.01
N GLY A 226 -16.66 3.31 -3.21
CA GLY A 226 -16.40 4.49 -4.05
C GLY A 226 -15.24 4.30 -5.04
N VAL A 227 -14.90 3.06 -5.40
CA VAL A 227 -13.96 2.77 -6.50
C VAL A 227 -14.45 3.37 -7.80
N GLY A 228 -13.51 3.80 -8.66
CA GLY A 228 -13.90 4.48 -9.89
C GLY A 228 -12.79 4.59 -10.92
N PRO A 229 -13.14 5.03 -12.15
CA PRO A 229 -12.22 5.02 -13.28
C PRO A 229 -11.10 6.05 -13.16
N LEU A 230 -9.93 5.66 -13.68
CA LEU A 230 -8.78 6.50 -13.94
C LEU A 230 -8.65 6.74 -15.45
N ARG A 231 -8.22 7.94 -15.86
CA ARG A 231 -7.98 8.34 -17.24
C ARG A 231 -6.58 8.94 -17.39
N PRO A 232 -5.96 8.84 -18.58
CA PRO A 232 -4.72 9.58 -18.85
C PRO A 232 -4.93 11.08 -18.59
N GLY A 233 -3.98 11.68 -17.85
CA GLY A 233 -4.06 13.07 -17.38
C GLY A 233 -4.60 13.24 -15.96
N ASP A 234 -5.21 12.22 -15.37
CA ASP A 234 -5.63 12.27 -13.96
C ASP A 234 -4.41 12.21 -13.02
N ARG A 235 -4.60 12.77 -11.83
CA ARG A 235 -3.73 12.53 -10.66
C ARG A 235 -4.57 11.88 -9.58
N VAL A 236 -4.21 10.65 -9.20
CA VAL A 236 -4.84 9.92 -8.10
C VAL A 236 -4.02 10.08 -6.83
N MET A 237 -4.71 10.28 -5.71
CA MET A 237 -4.09 10.42 -4.40
C MET A 237 -4.77 9.48 -3.41
N VAL A 238 -3.99 8.63 -2.76
CA VAL A 238 -4.40 7.79 -1.63
C VAL A 238 -3.89 8.43 -0.36
N LYS A 239 -4.79 8.69 0.59
CA LYS A 239 -4.43 9.27 1.88
C LYS A 239 -4.90 8.36 3.00
N VAL A 240 -3.99 8.05 3.91
CA VAL A 240 -4.28 7.31 5.15
C VAL A 240 -3.84 8.16 6.33
N GLN A 241 -4.74 8.29 7.30
CA GLN A 241 -4.50 9.08 8.51
C GLN A 241 -3.21 8.63 9.22
N GLY A 242 -2.36 9.59 9.59
CA GLY A 242 -1.08 9.32 10.26
C GLY A 242 0.07 8.88 9.35
N ILE A 243 -0.21 8.44 8.12
CA ILE A 243 0.82 8.02 7.14
C ILE A 243 1.20 9.20 6.24
N GLY A 244 0.21 9.78 5.56
CA GLY A 244 0.41 10.86 4.59
C GLY A 244 -0.39 10.65 3.32
N THR A 245 0.10 11.20 2.22
CA THR A 245 -0.57 11.14 0.90
C THR A 245 0.38 10.57 -0.15
N LEU A 246 -0.02 9.48 -0.78
CA LEU A 246 0.61 8.90 -1.96
C LEU A 246 -0.07 9.45 -3.20
N GLY A 247 0.64 10.17 -4.05
CA GLY A 247 0.10 10.76 -5.27
C GLY A 247 0.83 10.25 -6.51
N ASN A 248 0.06 9.86 -7.55
CA ASN A 248 0.61 9.36 -8.80
C ASN A 248 -0.13 9.96 -10.01
N PRO A 249 0.58 10.43 -11.04
CA PRO A 249 -0.03 10.81 -12.30
C PRO A 249 -0.41 9.57 -13.11
N CYS A 250 -1.52 9.65 -13.84
CA CYS A 250 -1.98 8.62 -14.75
C CYS A 250 -1.63 9.02 -16.21
N VAL A 251 -1.02 8.12 -16.95
CA VAL A 251 -0.61 8.34 -18.34
C VAL A 251 -1.15 7.22 -19.25
N ALA A 252 -1.22 7.48 -20.55
CA ALA A 252 -1.50 6.43 -21.52
C ALA A 252 -0.35 5.39 -21.53
N GLY A 253 -0.69 4.11 -21.53
CA GLY A 253 0.25 2.98 -21.56
C GLY A 253 0.33 2.31 -22.91
#